data_b7013fa538a9eb06c468d8a6ecce5435
#
_entry.id   b7013fa538a9eb06c468d8a6ecce5435
#
_cell.length_a   1.000
_cell.length_b   1.000
_cell.length_c   1.000
_cell.angle_alpha   90.00
_cell.angle_beta   90.00
_cell.angle_gamma   90.00
#
_symmetry.space_group_name_H-M   'P 1'
#
loop_
_entity.id
_entity.type
_entity.pdbx_description
1 polymer ?
#
loop_
_entity_poly.entity_id
_entity_poly.type
_entity_poly.pdbx_seq_one_letter_code
_entity_poly.pdbx_strand_id
1 'polypeptide(L)'
;MAAATSTATGRRYGVARVCRIWEVPRSSFYAAQRPAGTTMPPNPTRRRGPRPAVADDVLLAAIRADLARSPWQGEGHRKVWARLRVMDGIRVSRKRVLRLMRDHSLLSPHRTRVRPEAAHDRHIITDAPNVMWATDATQIVTVQDGKIWLFGVIEHWNAELLGWNVVKCGNRYAAAEAVGMAVRTAFARISPGAARGLALRHDHGSAFLAEHFDRQIRFWGITPSYAFVGEPETNGVIERFFRTLKEQIVHGRIYQTIEDVRQAVRTFVTRYNAEWLIEKNGLRSPNDTRIAWNSALMKVAA
;
A
#
# COMPACT_ATOMS: atom_id res chain seq x y z
N MET A 1 -57.29 8.72 -24.75
CA MET A 1 -57.22 10.04 -24.04
C MET A 1 -56.09 10.94 -24.53
N ALA A 2 -54.83 10.48 -24.69
CA ALA A 2 -53.72 11.36 -25.12
C ALA A 2 -53.93 12.02 -26.50
N ALA A 3 -54.72 11.39 -27.37
CA ALA A 3 -55.11 11.94 -28.69
C ALA A 3 -56.39 12.77 -28.66
N ALA A 4 -57.16 12.78 -27.57
CA ALA A 4 -58.37 13.52 -27.41
C ALA A 4 -58.07 15.03 -27.28
N THR A 5 -59.03 15.87 -27.78
CA THR A 5 -58.95 17.31 -27.72
C THR A 5 -59.80 17.87 -26.57
N SER A 6 -59.34 18.92 -25.95
CA SER A 6 -60.10 19.65 -24.94
C SER A 6 -61.28 20.39 -25.62
N THR A 7 -62.49 20.19 -25.09
CA THR A 7 -63.68 20.87 -25.58
C THR A 7 -63.67 22.40 -25.34
N ALA A 8 -62.89 22.82 -24.29
CA ALA A 8 -62.76 24.24 -23.93
C ALA A 8 -61.68 24.97 -24.73
N THR A 9 -60.61 24.29 -25.17
CA THR A 9 -59.42 24.93 -25.75
C THR A 9 -59.07 24.46 -27.15
N GLY A 10 -59.72 23.41 -27.67
CA GLY A 10 -59.44 22.78 -28.95
C GLY A 10 -58.07 22.11 -29.06
N ARG A 11 -57.27 22.07 -28.00
CA ARG A 11 -55.90 21.51 -28.01
C ARG A 11 -55.89 20.05 -27.54
N ARG A 12 -55.04 19.24 -28.15
CA ARG A 12 -54.81 17.85 -27.70
C ARG A 12 -54.20 17.80 -26.30
N TYR A 13 -54.66 16.88 -25.48
CA TYR A 13 -54.16 16.72 -24.11
C TYR A 13 -52.69 16.33 -24.06
N GLY A 14 -52.23 15.52 -25.00
CA GLY A 14 -50.84 15.06 -25.07
C GLY A 14 -50.47 14.04 -24.00
N VAL A 15 -49.54 13.15 -24.34
CA VAL A 15 -49.09 12.04 -23.48
C VAL A 15 -48.54 12.52 -22.14
N ALA A 16 -47.76 13.58 -22.12
CA ALA A 16 -47.14 14.10 -20.91
C ALA A 16 -48.15 14.57 -19.86
N ARG A 17 -49.24 15.26 -20.29
CA ARG A 17 -50.29 15.73 -19.40
C ARG A 17 -51.16 14.59 -18.88
N VAL A 18 -51.55 13.67 -19.76
CA VAL A 18 -52.34 12.49 -19.37
C VAL A 18 -51.58 11.61 -18.39
N CYS A 19 -50.33 11.29 -18.66
CA CYS A 19 -49.50 10.48 -17.73
C CYS A 19 -49.33 11.15 -16.37
N ARG A 20 -49.20 12.48 -16.32
CA ARG A 20 -49.08 13.21 -15.06
C ARG A 20 -50.37 13.13 -14.22
N ILE A 21 -51.54 13.33 -14.84
CA ILE A 21 -52.84 13.33 -14.14
C ILE A 21 -53.21 11.93 -13.64
N TRP A 22 -52.80 10.91 -14.39
CA TRP A 22 -53.08 9.51 -14.06
C TRP A 22 -51.97 8.85 -13.26
N GLU A 23 -50.95 9.62 -12.89
CA GLU A 23 -49.76 9.16 -12.11
C GLU A 23 -49.06 7.94 -12.75
N VAL A 24 -49.15 7.83 -14.07
CA VAL A 24 -48.49 6.74 -14.82
C VAL A 24 -47.15 7.22 -15.36
N PRO A 25 -46.05 6.51 -15.10
CA PRO A 25 -44.75 6.83 -15.71
C PRO A 25 -44.83 6.83 -17.25
N ARG A 26 -44.29 7.87 -17.89
CA ARG A 26 -44.29 7.95 -19.37
C ARG A 26 -43.62 6.78 -20.04
N SER A 27 -42.60 6.18 -19.38
CA SER A 27 -41.91 4.97 -19.82
C SER A 27 -42.87 3.77 -19.93
N SER A 28 -43.76 3.58 -18.95
CA SER A 28 -44.78 2.53 -18.94
C SER A 28 -45.81 2.70 -20.07
N PHE A 29 -46.22 3.94 -20.32
CA PHE A 29 -47.15 4.27 -21.44
C PHE A 29 -46.53 3.88 -22.79
N TYR A 30 -45.27 4.25 -23.06
CA TYR A 30 -44.61 3.88 -24.31
C TYR A 30 -44.22 2.40 -24.38
N ALA A 31 -43.96 1.76 -23.24
CA ALA A 31 -43.69 0.32 -23.18
C ALA A 31 -44.97 -0.47 -23.60
N ALA A 32 -46.16 -0.06 -23.12
CA ALA A 32 -47.43 -0.69 -23.46
C ALA A 32 -47.83 -0.52 -24.92
N GLN A 33 -47.32 0.49 -25.63
CA GLN A 33 -47.57 0.69 -27.04
C GLN A 33 -46.63 -0.03 -28.01
N ARG A 34 -45.63 -0.75 -27.46
CA ARG A 34 -44.74 -1.60 -28.28
C ARG A 34 -45.52 -2.83 -28.76
N PRO A 35 -45.48 -3.15 -30.07
CA PRO A 35 -46.12 -4.39 -30.58
C PRO A 35 -45.59 -5.63 -29.79
N ALA A 36 -46.51 -6.45 -29.31
CA ALA A 36 -46.19 -7.72 -28.70
C ALA A 36 -45.45 -8.59 -29.74
N GLY A 37 -44.19 -8.88 -29.50
CA GLY A 37 -43.37 -9.68 -30.43
C GLY A 37 -42.08 -9.01 -30.90
N THR A 38 -41.86 -7.73 -30.65
CA THR A 38 -40.56 -7.09 -30.93
C THR A 38 -39.60 -7.30 -29.77
N THR A 39 -39.21 -8.55 -29.50
CA THR A 39 -37.96 -8.82 -28.83
C THR A 39 -36.85 -8.42 -29.81
N MET A 40 -36.45 -7.14 -29.79
CA MET A 40 -35.15 -6.81 -30.33
C MET A 40 -34.13 -7.68 -29.57
N PRO A 41 -33.27 -8.40 -30.28
CA PRO A 41 -32.15 -9.05 -29.62
C PRO A 41 -31.49 -7.98 -28.76
N PRO A 42 -31.03 -8.30 -27.53
CA PRO A 42 -30.40 -7.30 -26.66
C PRO A 42 -29.30 -6.66 -27.48
N ASN A 43 -29.53 -5.42 -27.89
CA ASN A 43 -28.53 -4.64 -28.62
C ASN A 43 -27.30 -4.72 -27.75
N PRO A 44 -26.20 -5.33 -28.22
CA PRO A 44 -25.00 -5.46 -27.39
C PRO A 44 -24.71 -4.05 -26.89
N THR A 45 -24.86 -3.85 -25.60
CA THR A 45 -24.78 -2.54 -24.95
C THR A 45 -23.46 -1.92 -25.38
N ARG A 46 -23.52 -1.11 -26.44
CA ARG A 46 -22.34 -0.42 -26.97
C ARG A 46 -21.80 0.41 -25.82
N ARG A 47 -20.66 -0.02 -25.25
CA ARG A 47 -20.05 0.67 -24.14
C ARG A 47 -19.94 2.14 -24.50
N ARG A 48 -20.64 2.99 -23.73
CA ARG A 48 -20.57 4.45 -23.91
C ARG A 48 -19.15 4.89 -23.56
N GLY A 49 -18.53 5.69 -24.42
CA GLY A 49 -17.21 6.25 -24.21
C GLY A 49 -16.19 5.89 -25.31
N PRO A 50 -15.05 6.54 -25.34
CA PRO A 50 -14.00 6.25 -26.31
C PRO A 50 -13.45 4.83 -26.10
N ARG A 51 -13.01 4.20 -27.20
CA ARG A 51 -12.34 2.90 -27.13
C ARG A 51 -11.08 3.05 -26.28
N PRO A 52 -10.83 2.13 -25.33
CA PRO A 52 -9.61 2.19 -24.54
C PRO A 52 -8.38 1.98 -25.44
N ALA A 53 -7.31 2.72 -25.18
CA ALA A 53 -6.06 2.64 -25.95
C ALA A 53 -5.41 1.23 -25.89
N VAL A 54 -5.64 0.49 -24.80
CA VAL A 54 -5.16 -0.90 -24.64
C VAL A 54 -6.39 -1.79 -24.52
N ALA A 55 -6.52 -2.84 -25.33
CA ALA A 55 -7.62 -3.80 -25.26
C ALA A 55 -7.56 -4.64 -23.97
N ASP A 56 -8.69 -5.26 -23.54
CA ASP A 56 -8.74 -6.01 -22.28
C ASP A 56 -7.91 -7.32 -22.33
N ASP A 57 -7.85 -7.97 -23.45
CA ASP A 57 -7.03 -9.16 -23.71
C ASP A 57 -5.52 -8.86 -23.63
N VAL A 58 -5.08 -7.77 -24.27
CA VAL A 58 -3.69 -7.29 -24.20
C VAL A 58 -3.32 -6.91 -22.76
N LEU A 59 -4.21 -6.19 -22.07
CA LEU A 59 -3.99 -5.82 -20.68
C LEU A 59 -3.94 -7.04 -19.76
N LEU A 60 -4.79 -8.04 -19.99
CA LEU A 60 -4.78 -9.29 -19.22
C LEU A 60 -3.49 -10.07 -19.43
N ALA A 61 -3.01 -10.15 -20.66
CA ALA A 61 -1.72 -10.78 -20.97
C ALA A 61 -0.56 -10.07 -20.25
N ALA A 62 -0.55 -8.73 -20.24
CA ALA A 62 0.43 -7.94 -19.50
C ALA A 62 0.34 -8.17 -17.98
N ILE A 63 -0.87 -8.24 -17.40
CA ILE A 63 -1.07 -8.55 -15.98
C ILE A 63 -0.49 -9.94 -15.64
N ARG A 64 -0.74 -10.95 -16.46
CA ARG A 64 -0.22 -12.31 -16.25
C ARG A 64 1.29 -12.36 -16.37
N ALA A 65 1.86 -11.67 -17.35
CA ALA A 65 3.31 -11.57 -17.53
C ALA A 65 3.97 -10.86 -16.34
N ASP A 66 3.36 -9.79 -15.82
CA ASP A 66 3.84 -9.08 -14.63
C ASP A 66 3.84 -9.98 -13.39
N LEU A 67 2.74 -10.71 -13.15
CA LEU A 67 2.64 -11.63 -12.02
C LEU A 67 3.65 -12.80 -12.12
N ALA A 68 3.90 -13.31 -13.32
CA ALA A 68 4.88 -14.38 -13.54
C ALA A 68 6.33 -13.91 -13.34
N ARG A 69 6.62 -12.65 -13.72
CA ARG A 69 7.94 -12.03 -13.57
C ARG A 69 8.20 -11.55 -12.13
N SER A 70 7.13 -11.23 -11.40
CA SER A 70 7.24 -10.64 -10.06
C SER A 70 7.89 -11.61 -9.07
N PRO A 71 8.93 -11.17 -8.33
CA PRO A 71 9.51 -11.94 -7.25
C PRO A 71 8.63 -11.97 -5.99
N TRP A 72 7.56 -11.14 -5.96
CA TRP A 72 6.70 -10.93 -4.81
C TRP A 72 5.49 -11.86 -4.84
N GLN A 73 5.13 -12.41 -3.69
CA GLN A 73 3.99 -13.31 -3.56
C GLN A 73 2.73 -12.59 -3.10
N GLY A 74 1.57 -13.01 -3.63
CA GLY A 74 0.27 -12.56 -3.16
C GLY A 74 0.02 -11.05 -3.29
N GLU A 75 0.59 -10.41 -4.30
CA GLU A 75 0.43 -8.98 -4.51
C GLU A 75 -0.96 -8.63 -5.05
N GLY A 76 -1.53 -7.55 -4.51
CA GLY A 76 -2.82 -7.05 -4.94
C GLY A 76 -2.72 -6.16 -6.18
N HIS A 77 -3.86 -5.91 -6.81
CA HIS A 77 -4.02 -5.11 -8.03
C HIS A 77 -3.31 -3.74 -8.03
N ARG A 78 -3.07 -3.15 -6.85
CA ARG A 78 -2.39 -1.84 -6.74
C ARG A 78 -0.92 -1.96 -7.14
N LYS A 79 -0.26 -3.04 -6.75
CA LYS A 79 1.15 -3.29 -7.08
C LYS A 79 1.31 -3.66 -8.56
N VAL A 80 0.47 -4.55 -9.05
CA VAL A 80 0.41 -4.88 -10.49
C VAL A 80 0.19 -3.62 -11.32
N TRP A 81 -0.81 -2.81 -10.98
CA TRP A 81 -1.06 -1.53 -11.65
C TRP A 81 0.15 -0.59 -11.63
N ALA A 82 0.85 -0.51 -10.48
CA ALA A 82 2.03 0.35 -10.34
C ALA A 82 3.16 -0.11 -11.28
N ARG A 83 3.46 -1.43 -11.32
CA ARG A 83 4.51 -1.97 -12.20
C ARG A 83 4.16 -1.85 -13.68
N LEU A 84 2.94 -2.16 -14.08
CA LEU A 84 2.47 -1.93 -15.45
C LEU A 84 2.68 -0.48 -15.89
N ARG A 85 2.44 0.48 -15.00
CA ARG A 85 2.60 1.90 -15.26
C ARG A 85 4.06 2.34 -15.33
N VAL A 86 4.89 1.90 -14.36
CA VAL A 86 6.27 2.36 -14.18
C VAL A 86 7.24 1.59 -15.07
N MET A 87 7.10 0.26 -15.14
CA MET A 87 8.04 -0.61 -15.84
C MET A 87 7.64 -0.84 -17.30
N ASP A 88 6.35 -1.06 -17.56
CA ASP A 88 5.85 -1.41 -18.89
C ASP A 88 5.22 -0.21 -19.63
N GLY A 89 5.14 0.98 -19.01
CA GLY A 89 4.57 2.19 -19.61
C GLY A 89 3.06 2.12 -19.88
N ILE A 90 2.36 1.10 -19.40
CA ILE A 90 0.94 0.86 -19.64
C ILE A 90 0.09 1.75 -18.75
N ARG A 91 -0.48 2.81 -19.33
CA ARG A 91 -1.32 3.79 -18.62
C ARG A 91 -2.80 3.43 -18.69
N VAL A 92 -3.28 2.71 -17.68
CA VAL A 92 -4.69 2.31 -17.52
C VAL A 92 -5.19 2.69 -16.12
N SER A 93 -6.52 2.72 -15.94
CA SER A 93 -7.09 2.98 -14.61
C SER A 93 -6.88 1.78 -13.67
N ARG A 94 -6.64 2.08 -12.39
CA ARG A 94 -6.52 1.07 -11.34
C ARG A 94 -7.78 0.19 -11.21
N LYS A 95 -8.97 0.79 -11.41
CA LYS A 95 -10.26 0.07 -11.39
C LYS A 95 -10.34 -1.00 -12.50
N ARG A 96 -9.74 -0.73 -13.66
CA ARG A 96 -9.74 -1.67 -14.78
C ARG A 96 -8.83 -2.88 -14.51
N VAL A 97 -7.64 -2.64 -13.95
CA VAL A 97 -6.75 -3.72 -13.51
C VAL A 97 -7.43 -4.57 -12.42
N LEU A 98 -8.06 -3.92 -11.42
CA LEU A 98 -8.82 -4.64 -10.39
C LEU A 98 -9.93 -5.52 -10.98
N ARG A 99 -10.70 -5.01 -11.94
CA ARG A 99 -11.77 -5.77 -12.59
C ARG A 99 -11.21 -7.00 -13.29
N LEU A 100 -10.22 -6.84 -14.16
CA LEU A 100 -9.63 -7.98 -14.88
C LEU A 100 -9.01 -9.01 -13.94
N MET A 101 -8.28 -8.57 -12.92
CA MET A 101 -7.72 -9.49 -11.92
C MET A 101 -8.81 -10.26 -11.16
N ARG A 102 -9.95 -9.61 -10.86
CA ARG A 102 -11.10 -10.27 -10.22
C ARG A 102 -11.76 -11.26 -11.15
N ASP A 103 -12.08 -10.85 -12.39
CA ASP A 103 -12.77 -11.66 -13.39
C ASP A 103 -11.99 -12.95 -13.75
N HIS A 104 -10.66 -12.92 -13.59
CA HIS A 104 -9.74 -14.03 -13.87
C HIS A 104 -9.11 -14.68 -12.63
N SER A 105 -9.66 -14.45 -11.42
CA SER A 105 -9.18 -15.05 -10.16
C SER A 105 -7.69 -14.80 -9.86
N LEU A 106 -7.16 -13.64 -10.26
CA LEU A 106 -5.76 -13.24 -10.07
C LEU A 106 -5.55 -12.34 -8.84
N LEU A 107 -6.57 -12.16 -7.99
CA LEU A 107 -6.45 -11.36 -6.78
C LEU A 107 -5.66 -12.10 -5.70
N SER A 108 -4.95 -11.32 -4.88
CA SER A 108 -4.22 -11.84 -3.72
C SER A 108 -5.15 -12.58 -2.74
N PRO A 109 -4.79 -13.79 -2.28
CA PRO A 109 -5.58 -14.56 -1.32
C PRO A 109 -5.56 -13.95 0.10
N HIS A 110 -4.60 -13.05 0.39
CA HIS A 110 -4.33 -12.57 1.75
C HIS A 110 -5.24 -11.44 2.25
N ARG A 111 -6.28 -11.02 1.49
CA ARG A 111 -7.12 -9.88 1.88
C ARG A 111 -8.59 -10.24 1.99
N THR A 112 -8.98 -10.71 3.16
CA THR A 112 -10.38 -11.02 3.48
C THR A 112 -11.06 -9.99 4.40
N ARG A 113 -10.34 -9.02 4.98
CA ARG A 113 -10.92 -8.10 5.97
C ARG A 113 -10.95 -6.65 5.47
N VAL A 114 -12.16 -6.10 5.31
CA VAL A 114 -12.38 -4.67 5.18
C VAL A 114 -12.22 -4.08 6.59
N ARG A 115 -11.27 -3.16 6.78
CA ARG A 115 -11.18 -2.38 8.02
C ARG A 115 -12.30 -1.36 8.03
N PRO A 116 -13.01 -1.16 9.16
CA PRO A 116 -13.86 0.01 9.32
C PRO A 116 -13.00 1.28 9.13
N GLU A 117 -13.62 2.31 8.61
CA GLU A 117 -12.99 3.62 8.41
C GLU A 117 -12.54 4.14 9.78
N ALA A 118 -11.25 4.41 9.94
CA ALA A 118 -10.72 4.94 11.20
C ALA A 118 -11.16 6.40 11.33
N ALA A 119 -11.72 6.73 12.49
CA ALA A 119 -12.27 8.07 12.76
C ALA A 119 -11.21 9.19 12.87
N HIS A 120 -9.91 8.88 12.81
CA HIS A 120 -8.82 9.84 13.01
C HIS A 120 -7.71 9.69 11.98
N ASP A 121 -7.46 10.78 11.27
CA ASP A 121 -6.38 10.92 10.28
C ASP A 121 -5.09 11.45 10.97
N ARG A 122 -4.56 10.64 11.93
CA ARG A 122 -3.30 10.96 12.63
C ARG A 122 -2.11 10.34 11.91
N HIS A 123 -1.95 10.63 10.64
CA HIS A 123 -0.75 10.25 9.91
C HIS A 123 0.39 11.23 10.23
N ILE A 124 1.48 10.71 10.78
CA ILE A 124 2.73 11.48 10.86
C ILE A 124 3.33 11.49 9.47
N ILE A 125 3.37 12.67 8.88
CA ILE A 125 4.00 12.92 7.58
C ILE A 125 5.31 13.64 7.85
N THR A 126 6.40 13.12 7.31
CA THR A 126 7.70 13.77 7.31
C THR A 126 8.04 14.19 5.88
N ASP A 127 8.53 15.42 5.72
CA ASP A 127 8.77 16.01 4.40
C ASP A 127 10.21 15.80 3.91
N ALA A 128 11.09 15.29 4.78
CA ALA A 128 12.50 15.07 4.50
C ALA A 128 13.01 13.76 5.13
N PRO A 129 14.08 13.18 4.59
CA PRO A 129 14.76 12.06 5.22
C PRO A 129 15.41 12.43 6.55
N ASN A 130 15.55 11.45 7.44
CA ASN A 130 16.23 11.56 8.72
C ASN A 130 15.58 12.56 9.71
N VAL A 131 14.28 12.87 9.55
CA VAL A 131 13.49 13.62 10.53
C VAL A 131 12.94 12.69 11.60
N MET A 132 12.39 11.56 11.18
CA MET A 132 11.82 10.56 12.09
C MET A 132 12.03 9.14 11.56
N TRP A 133 12.56 8.29 12.41
CA TRP A 133 12.57 6.84 12.20
C TRP A 133 11.58 6.16 13.13
N ALA A 134 11.19 4.93 12.78
CA ALA A 134 10.45 4.04 13.67
C ALA A 134 11.24 2.76 13.88
N THR A 135 11.19 2.23 15.10
CA THR A 135 11.74 0.92 15.43
C THR A 135 10.68 0.07 16.13
N ASP A 136 10.75 -1.22 15.89
CA ASP A 136 9.88 -2.22 16.50
C ASP A 136 10.54 -3.59 16.38
N ALA A 137 10.00 -4.59 17.08
CA ALA A 137 10.50 -5.97 17.07
C ALA A 137 9.39 -6.96 16.76
N THR A 138 9.75 -8.03 16.07
CA THR A 138 8.84 -9.13 15.81
C THR A 138 9.51 -10.48 16.03
N GLN A 139 8.71 -11.50 16.35
CA GLN A 139 9.20 -12.87 16.56
C GLN A 139 9.00 -13.71 15.30
N ILE A 140 9.98 -14.60 15.07
CA ILE A 140 9.94 -15.66 14.06
C ILE A 140 10.32 -16.95 14.77
N VAL A 141 9.77 -18.09 14.35
CA VAL A 141 10.06 -19.40 14.94
C VAL A 141 10.92 -20.19 13.95
N THR A 142 11.98 -20.81 14.46
CA THR A 142 12.84 -21.74 13.75
C THR A 142 12.79 -23.11 14.42
N VAL A 143 13.18 -24.15 13.69
CA VAL A 143 13.14 -25.55 14.19
C VAL A 143 14.18 -25.77 15.30
N GLN A 144 15.43 -25.33 15.07
CA GLN A 144 16.55 -25.60 15.96
C GLN A 144 16.73 -24.53 17.04
N ASP A 145 16.51 -23.25 16.70
CA ASP A 145 16.77 -22.16 17.65
C ASP A 145 15.48 -21.66 18.36
N GLY A 146 14.31 -22.23 18.03
CA GLY A 146 13.04 -21.85 18.63
C GLY A 146 12.62 -20.43 18.25
N LYS A 147 12.12 -19.67 19.23
CA LYS A 147 11.72 -18.26 19.03
C LYS A 147 12.95 -17.37 18.93
N ILE A 148 13.03 -16.63 17.84
CA ILE A 148 14.05 -15.61 17.59
C ILE A 148 13.39 -14.23 17.38
N TRP A 149 14.15 -13.17 17.54
CA TRP A 149 13.68 -11.81 17.42
C TRP A 149 14.31 -11.13 16.22
N LEU A 150 13.47 -10.42 15.48
CA LEU A 150 13.87 -9.49 14.42
C LEU A 150 13.52 -8.07 14.85
N PHE A 151 14.54 -7.24 15.07
CA PHE A 151 14.41 -5.79 15.24
C PHE A 151 14.54 -5.11 13.89
N GLY A 152 13.76 -4.06 13.67
CA GLY A 152 13.82 -3.26 12.44
C GLY A 152 13.82 -1.78 12.74
N VAL A 153 14.49 -1.00 11.88
CA VAL A 153 14.49 0.47 11.92
C VAL A 153 14.16 0.99 10.53
N ILE A 154 13.06 1.72 10.43
CA ILE A 154 12.52 2.20 9.17
C ILE A 154 12.44 3.73 9.13
N GLU A 155 12.77 4.31 8.00
CA GLU A 155 12.58 5.73 7.71
C GLU A 155 11.08 6.04 7.53
N HIS A 156 10.58 7.03 8.26
CA HIS A 156 9.18 7.45 8.12
C HIS A 156 8.89 8.09 6.77
N TRP A 157 9.82 8.86 6.22
CA TRP A 157 9.66 9.62 5.00
C TRP A 157 9.41 8.73 3.77
N ASN A 158 10.30 7.79 3.45
CA ASN A 158 10.22 6.96 2.24
C ASN A 158 9.98 5.47 2.52
N ALA A 159 9.84 5.08 3.79
CA ALA A 159 9.70 3.70 4.25
C ALA A 159 10.89 2.79 3.86
N GLU A 160 12.10 3.32 3.82
CA GLU A 160 13.35 2.58 3.66
C GLU A 160 13.70 1.86 4.94
N LEU A 161 13.99 0.56 4.90
CA LEU A 161 14.54 -0.13 6.05
C LEU A 161 16.05 0.14 6.13
N LEU A 162 16.44 0.91 7.15
CA LEU A 162 17.81 1.39 7.34
C LEU A 162 18.68 0.44 8.17
N GLY A 163 18.06 -0.26 9.12
CA GLY A 163 18.76 -1.16 10.02
C GLY A 163 17.86 -2.32 10.45
N TRP A 164 18.50 -3.45 10.74
CA TRP A 164 17.82 -4.63 11.28
C TRP A 164 18.81 -5.54 12.03
N ASN A 165 18.28 -6.35 12.95
CA ASN A 165 19.06 -7.32 13.68
C ASN A 165 18.21 -8.56 14.01
N VAL A 166 18.75 -9.75 13.77
CA VAL A 166 18.10 -11.04 14.08
C VAL A 166 18.91 -11.74 15.15
N VAL A 167 18.28 -11.99 16.31
CA VAL A 167 18.93 -12.53 17.51
C VAL A 167 18.06 -13.57 18.21
N LYS A 168 18.71 -14.46 19.00
CA LYS A 168 17.98 -15.43 19.85
C LYS A 168 17.27 -14.75 21.02
N CYS A 169 17.91 -13.73 21.61
CA CYS A 169 17.39 -13.02 22.79
C CYS A 169 17.03 -11.58 22.42
N GLY A 170 15.73 -11.24 22.47
CA GLY A 170 15.25 -9.89 22.22
C GLY A 170 15.47 -9.00 23.44
N ASN A 171 16.56 -8.24 23.44
CA ASN A 171 16.95 -7.37 24.54
C ASN A 171 17.37 -5.98 24.06
N ARG A 172 17.64 -5.08 25.02
CA ARG A 172 18.05 -3.69 24.76
C ARG A 172 19.31 -3.55 23.89
N TYR A 173 20.24 -4.48 23.97
CA TYR A 173 21.46 -4.45 23.16
C TYR A 173 21.16 -4.76 21.70
N ALA A 174 20.33 -5.77 21.46
CA ALA A 174 19.89 -6.14 20.11
C ALA A 174 19.07 -5.03 19.43
N ALA A 175 18.24 -4.32 20.20
CA ALA A 175 17.52 -3.13 19.74
C ALA A 175 18.51 -2.00 19.38
N ALA A 176 19.49 -1.73 20.24
CA ALA A 176 20.51 -0.71 19.99
C ALA A 176 21.38 -1.03 18.76
N GLU A 177 21.72 -2.30 18.53
CA GLU A 177 22.46 -2.74 17.33
C GLU A 177 21.71 -2.45 16.04
N ALA A 178 20.39 -2.72 16.01
CA ALA A 178 19.57 -2.40 14.85
C ALA A 178 19.57 -0.87 14.54
N VAL A 179 19.47 -0.04 15.59
CA VAL A 179 19.56 1.43 15.46
C VAL A 179 20.98 1.84 15.04
N GLY A 180 22.02 1.23 15.60
CA GLY A 180 23.41 1.47 15.22
C GLY A 180 23.69 1.17 13.75
N MET A 181 23.13 0.08 13.23
CA MET A 181 23.18 -0.23 11.80
C MET A 181 22.50 0.87 10.97
N ALA A 182 21.32 1.33 11.39
CA ALA A 182 20.60 2.41 10.71
C ALA A 182 21.39 3.73 10.71
N VAL A 183 22.00 4.09 11.84
CA VAL A 183 22.87 5.29 11.95
C VAL A 183 24.06 5.18 11.01
N ARG A 184 24.71 4.02 10.93
CA ARG A 184 25.81 3.80 9.99
C ARG A 184 25.35 3.91 8.54
N THR A 185 24.20 3.34 8.22
CA THR A 185 23.64 3.36 6.85
C THR A 185 23.30 4.79 6.43
N ALA A 186 22.67 5.59 7.29
CA ALA A 186 22.17 6.90 6.94
C ALA A 186 23.26 8.00 6.99
N PHE A 187 24.19 7.91 7.95
CA PHE A 187 25.18 8.96 8.23
C PHE A 187 26.63 8.55 7.97
N ALA A 188 26.86 7.31 7.51
CA ALA A 188 28.18 6.74 7.21
C ALA A 188 29.19 6.77 8.40
N ARG A 189 28.72 7.07 9.61
CA ARG A 189 29.54 7.15 10.83
C ARG A 189 28.75 6.77 12.08
N ILE A 190 29.47 6.31 13.10
CA ILE A 190 28.93 6.11 14.45
C ILE A 190 29.79 6.95 15.39
N SER A 191 29.28 8.08 15.82
CA SER A 191 29.98 9.02 16.72
C SER A 191 28.97 9.78 17.58
N PRO A 192 29.39 10.42 18.66
CA PRO A 192 28.50 11.30 19.42
C PRO A 192 27.81 12.33 18.53
N GLY A 193 26.48 12.43 18.63
CA GLY A 193 25.70 13.39 17.88
C GLY A 193 25.58 13.12 16.37
N ALA A 194 25.98 11.93 15.86
CA ALA A 194 25.96 11.61 14.43
C ALA A 194 24.57 11.78 13.79
N ALA A 195 23.50 11.55 14.55
CA ALA A 195 22.11 11.62 14.12
C ALA A 195 21.35 12.77 14.84
N ARG A 196 22.02 13.89 15.09
CA ARG A 196 21.42 15.06 15.75
C ARG A 196 20.22 15.58 14.95
N GLY A 197 19.09 15.80 15.64
CA GLY A 197 17.85 16.27 15.04
C GLY A 197 16.89 15.16 14.58
N LEU A 198 17.33 13.91 14.65
CA LEU A 198 16.49 12.74 14.35
C LEU A 198 15.62 12.37 15.56
N ALA A 199 14.35 12.11 15.33
CA ALA A 199 13.45 11.45 16.29
C ALA A 199 13.35 9.95 16.01
N LEU A 200 13.42 9.11 17.05
CA LEU A 200 13.19 7.66 16.95
C LEU A 200 11.89 7.29 17.66
N ARG A 201 10.93 6.83 16.89
CA ARG A 201 9.67 6.35 17.42
C ARG A 201 9.74 4.88 17.76
N HIS A 202 9.26 4.52 18.96
CA HIS A 202 9.15 3.14 19.42
C HIS A 202 7.97 2.97 20.36
N ASP A 203 7.56 1.73 20.56
CA ASP A 203 6.56 1.35 21.56
C ASP A 203 7.15 1.32 22.98
N HIS A 204 6.31 0.90 23.95
CA HIS A 204 6.72 0.75 25.35
C HIS A 204 7.29 -0.64 25.65
N GLY A 205 7.82 -1.35 24.67
CA GLY A 205 8.49 -2.64 24.88
C GLY A 205 9.71 -2.53 25.82
N SER A 206 9.90 -3.52 26.68
CA SER A 206 10.95 -3.51 27.71
C SER A 206 12.37 -3.29 27.16
N ALA A 207 12.64 -3.73 25.94
CA ALA A 207 13.93 -3.51 25.27
C ALA A 207 14.17 -2.02 24.96
N PHE A 208 13.13 -1.29 24.61
CA PHE A 208 13.18 0.13 24.20
C PHE A 208 13.09 1.09 25.40
N LEU A 209 12.46 0.66 26.51
CA LEU A 209 12.38 1.45 27.76
C LEU A 209 13.63 1.30 28.65
N ALA A 210 14.55 0.41 28.31
CA ALA A 210 15.74 0.18 29.09
C ALA A 210 16.69 1.38 29.03
N GLU A 211 17.22 1.79 30.19
CA GLU A 211 18.14 2.92 30.32
C GLU A 211 19.35 2.85 29.37
N HIS A 212 19.89 1.64 29.14
CA HIS A 212 20.99 1.45 28.19
C HIS A 212 20.58 1.85 26.76
N PHE A 213 19.37 1.49 26.32
CA PHE A 213 18.89 1.84 25.00
C PHE A 213 18.71 3.36 24.87
N ASP A 214 18.07 4.00 25.85
CA ASP A 214 17.85 5.46 25.87
C ASP A 214 19.19 6.23 25.87
N ARG A 215 20.14 5.84 26.71
CA ARG A 215 21.49 6.42 26.73
C ARG A 215 22.20 6.27 25.38
N GLN A 216 22.07 5.09 24.75
CA GLN A 216 22.74 4.82 23.47
C GLN A 216 22.17 5.66 22.33
N ILE A 217 20.85 5.78 22.22
CA ILE A 217 20.25 6.62 21.17
C ILE A 217 20.55 8.09 21.38
N ARG A 218 20.52 8.58 22.62
CA ARG A 218 20.91 9.96 22.97
C ARG A 218 22.39 10.24 22.71
N PHE A 219 23.27 9.28 22.91
CA PHE A 219 24.69 9.38 22.53
C PHE A 219 24.83 9.68 21.03
N TRP A 220 24.03 9.05 20.18
CA TRP A 220 23.99 9.38 18.75
C TRP A 220 23.27 10.70 18.41
N GLY A 221 22.69 11.38 19.39
CA GLY A 221 21.94 12.62 19.19
C GLY A 221 20.49 12.42 18.76
N ILE A 222 19.97 11.20 18.91
CA ILE A 222 18.60 10.84 18.59
C ILE A 222 17.67 11.19 19.76
N THR A 223 16.53 11.82 19.48
CA THR A 223 15.49 12.11 20.45
C THR A 223 14.46 10.98 20.48
N PRO A 224 14.21 10.34 21.65
CA PRO A 224 13.15 9.33 21.74
C PRO A 224 11.78 9.96 21.51
N SER A 225 10.91 9.26 20.77
CA SER A 225 9.53 9.62 20.53
C SER A 225 8.66 8.39 20.87
N TYR A 226 7.81 8.53 21.87
CA TYR A 226 6.98 7.40 22.31
C TYR A 226 5.70 7.32 21.47
N ALA A 227 5.33 6.10 21.07
CA ALA A 227 3.99 5.86 20.55
C ALA A 227 2.98 6.04 21.69
N PHE A 228 1.85 6.71 21.45
CA PHE A 228 0.84 6.90 22.47
C PHE A 228 0.25 5.55 22.90
N VAL A 229 0.09 5.38 24.22
CA VAL A 229 -0.55 4.18 24.79
C VAL A 229 -1.99 4.12 24.29
N GLY A 230 -2.35 3.00 23.65
CA GLY A 230 -3.70 2.80 23.09
C GLY A 230 -3.93 3.33 21.66
N GLU A 231 -2.92 3.96 21.03
CA GLU A 231 -2.99 4.42 19.64
C GLU A 231 -1.97 3.67 18.75
N PRO A 232 -2.27 2.44 18.32
CA PRO A 232 -1.34 1.63 17.50
C PRO A 232 -1.04 2.27 16.14
N GLU A 233 -1.86 3.21 15.69
CA GLU A 233 -1.72 3.89 14.39
C GLU A 233 -0.45 4.74 14.28
N THR A 234 0.14 5.10 15.43
CA THR A 234 1.32 5.96 15.49
C THR A 234 2.63 5.26 15.08
N ASN A 235 2.67 3.91 15.05
CA ASN A 235 3.80 3.11 14.57
C ASN A 235 3.51 2.36 13.25
N GLY A 236 2.44 2.76 12.56
CA GLY A 236 1.89 2.06 11.39
C GLY A 236 2.83 1.87 10.20
N VAL A 237 3.95 2.60 10.11
CA VAL A 237 4.93 2.45 9.02
C VAL A 237 5.71 1.15 9.20
N ILE A 238 6.29 0.92 10.39
CA ILE A 238 7.06 -0.30 10.66
C ILE A 238 6.16 -1.53 10.80
N GLU A 239 4.96 -1.38 11.37
CA GLU A 239 3.97 -2.47 11.41
C GLU A 239 3.59 -2.96 10.01
N ARG A 240 3.38 -2.02 9.08
CA ARG A 240 3.10 -2.35 7.67
C ARG A 240 4.29 -3.04 7.02
N PHE A 241 5.50 -2.60 7.31
CA PHE A 241 6.72 -3.25 6.84
C PHE A 241 6.82 -4.68 7.37
N PHE A 242 6.67 -4.90 8.67
CA PHE A 242 6.72 -6.25 9.24
C PHE A 242 5.62 -7.18 8.72
N ARG A 243 4.42 -6.65 8.47
CA ARG A 243 3.37 -7.42 7.79
C ARG A 243 3.84 -7.86 6.41
N THR A 244 4.35 -6.94 5.61
CA THR A 244 4.87 -7.24 4.28
C THR A 244 5.99 -8.26 4.35
N LEU A 245 6.96 -8.09 5.24
CA LEU A 245 8.05 -9.03 5.46
C LEU A 245 7.51 -10.43 5.80
N LYS A 246 6.58 -10.52 6.76
CA LYS A 246 6.00 -11.81 7.16
C LYS A 246 5.25 -12.48 6.01
N GLU A 247 4.47 -11.73 5.25
CA GLU A 247 3.76 -12.24 4.06
C GLU A 247 4.73 -12.76 3.00
N GLN A 248 5.90 -12.15 2.85
CA GLN A 248 6.86 -12.47 1.79
C GLN A 248 7.85 -13.57 2.17
N ILE A 249 8.32 -13.60 3.42
CA ILE A 249 9.41 -14.50 3.78
C ILE A 249 9.15 -15.37 5.03
N VAL A 250 8.03 -15.19 5.75
CA VAL A 250 7.76 -15.99 6.96
C VAL A 250 6.56 -16.92 6.76
N HIS A 251 5.43 -16.40 6.27
CA HIS A 251 4.22 -17.20 6.15
C HIS A 251 4.40 -18.32 5.12
N GLY A 252 4.07 -19.57 5.54
CA GLY A 252 4.20 -20.75 4.69
C GLY A 252 5.64 -21.25 4.50
N ARG A 253 6.61 -20.74 5.28
CA ARG A 253 8.01 -21.20 5.26
C ARG A 253 8.43 -21.75 6.62
N ILE A 254 9.31 -22.73 6.58
CA ILE A 254 9.94 -23.34 7.76
C ILE A 254 11.45 -23.06 7.66
N TYR A 255 11.98 -22.40 8.66
CA TYR A 255 13.40 -22.13 8.80
C TYR A 255 14.04 -23.11 9.79
N GLN A 256 15.19 -23.66 9.46
CA GLN A 256 15.90 -24.57 10.34
C GLN A 256 16.64 -23.79 11.43
N THR A 257 17.35 -22.75 11.07
CA THR A 257 18.25 -22.00 11.95
C THR A 257 17.98 -20.48 11.88
N ILE A 258 18.52 -19.76 12.87
CA ILE A 258 18.55 -18.30 12.87
C ILE A 258 19.30 -17.75 11.64
N GLU A 259 20.30 -18.48 11.13
CA GLU A 259 21.09 -18.03 9.99
C GLU A 259 20.29 -18.06 8.69
N ASP A 260 19.40 -19.05 8.53
CA ASP A 260 18.46 -19.10 7.41
C ASP A 260 17.55 -17.86 7.41
N VAL A 261 17.08 -17.46 8.59
CA VAL A 261 16.26 -16.26 8.74
C VAL A 261 17.07 -14.99 8.44
N ARG A 262 18.31 -14.89 8.92
CA ARG A 262 19.20 -13.75 8.62
C ARG A 262 19.42 -13.60 7.12
N GLN A 263 19.67 -14.69 6.42
CA GLN A 263 19.86 -14.68 4.98
C GLN A 263 18.58 -14.27 4.24
N ALA A 264 17.43 -14.82 4.67
CA ALA A 264 16.14 -14.46 4.08
C ALA A 264 15.80 -12.98 4.29
N VAL A 265 16.02 -12.43 5.50
CA VAL A 265 15.82 -11.01 5.82
C VAL A 265 16.76 -10.13 4.99
N ARG A 266 18.05 -10.49 4.90
CA ARG A 266 19.04 -9.74 4.11
C ARG A 266 18.59 -9.63 2.65
N THR A 267 18.24 -10.75 2.02
CA THR A 267 17.79 -10.80 0.63
C THR A 267 16.50 -9.99 0.45
N PHE A 268 15.54 -10.15 1.37
CA PHE A 268 14.28 -9.42 1.33
C PHE A 268 14.49 -7.91 1.45
N VAL A 269 15.28 -7.44 2.43
CA VAL A 269 15.52 -6.01 2.69
C VAL A 269 16.20 -5.34 1.49
N THR A 270 17.23 -5.99 0.94
CA THR A 270 17.93 -5.47 -0.25
C THR A 270 16.95 -5.27 -1.40
N ARG A 271 16.13 -6.28 -1.69
CA ARG A 271 15.13 -6.22 -2.75
C ARG A 271 14.00 -5.26 -2.44
N TYR A 272 13.51 -5.21 -1.18
CA TYR A 272 12.46 -4.29 -0.76
C TYR A 272 12.87 -2.84 -0.97
N ASN A 273 14.04 -2.46 -0.51
CA ASN A 273 14.54 -1.10 -0.67
C ASN A 273 14.76 -0.72 -2.14
N ALA A 274 15.15 -1.66 -2.99
CA ALA A 274 15.46 -1.42 -4.40
C ALA A 274 14.23 -1.46 -5.32
N GLU A 275 13.25 -2.34 -5.04
CA GLU A 275 12.20 -2.68 -6.02
C GLU A 275 10.76 -2.44 -5.53
N TRP A 276 10.53 -2.31 -4.19
CA TRP A 276 9.18 -2.22 -3.65
C TRP A 276 8.55 -0.85 -3.92
N LEU A 277 7.68 -0.76 -4.94
CA LEU A 277 7.03 0.50 -5.31
C LEU A 277 6.03 0.94 -4.24
N ILE A 278 6.16 2.18 -3.75
CA ILE A 278 5.35 2.75 -2.68
C ILE A 278 4.52 3.92 -3.21
N GLU A 279 3.20 3.89 -2.98
CA GLU A 279 2.26 4.88 -3.52
C GLU A 279 2.59 6.30 -3.01
N LYS A 280 2.91 6.47 -1.70
CA LYS A 280 3.29 7.77 -1.12
C LYS A 280 4.59 8.34 -1.70
N ASN A 281 5.47 7.50 -2.22
CA ASN A 281 6.73 7.88 -2.87
C ASN A 281 6.54 8.21 -4.37
N GLY A 282 5.30 8.38 -4.84
CA GLY A 282 5.02 8.57 -6.26
C GLY A 282 5.27 7.32 -7.10
N LEU A 283 5.05 6.13 -6.55
CA LEU A 283 5.32 4.83 -7.16
C LEU A 283 6.82 4.58 -7.41
N ARG A 284 7.67 5.08 -6.54
CA ARG A 284 9.11 4.79 -6.53
C ARG A 284 9.45 3.83 -5.40
N SER A 285 10.57 3.13 -5.55
CA SER A 285 11.16 2.37 -4.44
C SER A 285 11.72 3.31 -3.36
N PRO A 286 11.99 2.82 -2.14
CA PRO A 286 12.70 3.59 -1.13
C PRO A 286 14.03 4.16 -1.63
N ASN A 287 14.86 3.33 -2.28
CA ASN A 287 16.16 3.77 -2.81
C ASN A 287 16.02 4.83 -3.89
N ASP A 288 15.14 4.64 -4.88
CA ASP A 288 14.92 5.62 -5.94
C ASP A 288 14.43 6.96 -5.39
N THR A 289 13.61 6.91 -4.33
CA THR A 289 13.11 8.11 -3.65
C THR A 289 14.26 8.88 -2.99
N ARG A 290 15.17 8.17 -2.30
CA ARG A 290 16.36 8.77 -1.67
C ARG A 290 17.34 9.33 -2.70
N ILE A 291 17.59 8.60 -3.79
CA ILE A 291 18.46 9.07 -4.89
C ILE A 291 17.89 10.34 -5.51
N ALA A 292 16.57 10.37 -5.78
CA ALA A 292 15.93 11.55 -6.34
C ALA A 292 16.01 12.78 -5.42
N TRP A 293 15.86 12.58 -4.10
CA TRP A 293 16.03 13.64 -3.10
C TRP A 293 17.45 14.19 -3.10
N ASN A 294 18.46 13.34 -3.00
CA ASN A 294 19.86 13.74 -2.99
C ASN A 294 20.23 14.48 -4.29
N SER A 295 19.75 14.02 -5.43
CA SER A 295 19.98 14.67 -6.72
C SER A 295 19.34 16.06 -6.80
N ALA A 296 18.18 16.26 -6.17
CA ALA A 296 17.51 17.55 -6.10
C ALA A 296 18.31 18.55 -5.20
N LEU A 297 18.83 18.08 -4.06
CA LEU A 297 19.66 18.90 -3.17
C LEU A 297 20.95 19.36 -3.86
N MET A 298 21.62 18.48 -4.62
CA MET A 298 22.83 18.85 -5.36
C MET A 298 22.56 19.93 -6.42
N LYS A 299 21.39 19.92 -7.06
CA LYS A 299 21.00 20.92 -8.06
C LYS A 299 20.68 22.29 -7.44
N VAL A 300 20.24 22.32 -6.18
CA VAL A 300 19.95 23.59 -5.47
C VAL A 300 21.24 24.20 -4.91
N ALA A 301 22.27 23.39 -4.66
CA ALA A 301 23.55 23.82 -4.11
C ALA A 301 24.57 24.23 -5.21
N ALA A 302 24.28 23.96 -6.48
CA ALA A 302 25.06 24.35 -7.65
C ALA A 302 24.51 25.60 -8.32
#